data_111f9d5bbcbd625802e5d3dd76a60623
#
_entry.id   111f9d5bbcbd625802e5d3dd76a60623
#
_cell.length_a   1.000
_cell.length_b   1.000
_cell.length_c   1.000
_cell.angle_alpha   90.00
_cell.angle_beta   90.00
_cell.angle_gamma   90.00
#
_symmetry.space_group_name_H-M   'P 1'
#
loop_
_entity.id
_entity.type
_entity.pdbx_description
1 polymer ?
#
loop_
_entity_poly.entity_id
_entity_poly.type
_entity_poly.pdbx_seq_one_letter_code
_entity_poly.pdbx_strand_id
1 'polypeptide(L)'
;MIYVLLVLGFIILLGGAELLVRGAVSLAKSFNISKLVIGMTVIAFGTSSPELIVSINASVSGVPSLALGNLVGSNIANILLILGVSGLIYPIKSENKSLWLDWVVLTFASSLFIIFSLNHNIDFNDGILLIGIFIIFMIYSYLRGSGYLSGANLGDDKTPNSEVEELSFMPQSKLNTVIFVFMGFAGLAVGSELLIDNGVQIARSFQISEVAIGLTVIAIGTSLPELAASGVAAFRKETDLAFGNIVGSNIFNIVGIVGLMGLIDHLEIPSRVLQFDMWVMICSVILLLPFMFRWIRGLGRAFASMFLLLYLLYIFAIATDVKNIFDFVSNI
;
A
#
# COMPACT_ATOMS: atom_id res chain seq x y z
N MET A 1 -29.39 9.78 -7.12
CA MET A 1 -28.82 9.78 -5.76
C MET A 1 -27.44 9.11 -5.76
N ILE A 2 -27.28 7.91 -6.34
CA ILE A 2 -26.02 7.15 -6.39
C ILE A 2 -24.84 7.97 -6.96
N TYR A 3 -24.98 8.60 -8.12
CA TYR A 3 -23.91 9.41 -8.70
C TYR A 3 -23.50 10.62 -7.86
N VAL A 4 -24.44 11.22 -7.12
CA VAL A 4 -24.14 12.31 -6.17
C VAL A 4 -23.31 11.80 -5.00
N LEU A 5 -23.63 10.61 -4.48
CA LEU A 5 -22.87 9.97 -3.40
C LEU A 5 -21.47 9.54 -3.86
N LEU A 6 -21.31 9.09 -5.12
CA LEU A 6 -19.99 8.83 -5.70
C LEU A 6 -19.13 10.10 -5.76
N VAL A 7 -19.69 11.20 -6.28
CA VAL A 7 -18.97 12.47 -6.36
C VAL A 7 -18.60 12.97 -4.96
N LEU A 8 -19.54 12.86 -4.01
CA LEU A 8 -19.30 13.23 -2.61
C LEU A 8 -18.21 12.34 -1.98
N GLY A 9 -18.28 11.02 -2.19
CA GLY A 9 -17.26 10.07 -1.73
C GLY A 9 -15.87 10.44 -2.27
N PHE A 10 -15.77 10.77 -3.55
CA PHE A 10 -14.53 11.20 -4.17
C PHE A 10 -13.98 12.52 -3.58
N ILE A 11 -14.83 13.51 -3.34
CA ILE A 11 -14.44 14.78 -2.70
C ILE A 11 -13.98 14.54 -1.27
N ILE A 12 -14.71 13.72 -0.50
CA ILE A 12 -14.34 13.39 0.88
C ILE A 12 -13.02 12.61 0.92
N LEU A 13 -12.81 11.64 0.02
CA LEU A 13 -11.59 10.86 -0.10
C LEU A 13 -10.38 11.76 -0.35
N LEU A 14 -10.45 12.64 -1.36
CA LEU A 14 -9.36 13.57 -1.69
C LEU A 14 -9.13 14.60 -0.58
N GLY A 15 -10.19 15.11 0.03
CA GLY A 15 -10.09 16.02 1.18
C GLY A 15 -9.44 15.35 2.39
N GLY A 16 -9.82 14.10 2.68
CA GLY A 16 -9.18 13.27 3.72
C GLY A 16 -7.69 13.03 3.44
N ALA A 17 -7.34 12.69 2.20
CA ALA A 17 -5.95 12.51 1.78
C ALA A 17 -5.13 13.80 1.96
N GLU A 18 -5.69 14.94 1.60
CA GLU A 18 -5.02 16.25 1.76
C GLU A 18 -4.77 16.56 3.24
N LEU A 19 -5.77 16.35 4.12
CA LEU A 19 -5.60 16.54 5.56
C LEU A 19 -4.55 15.58 6.13
N LEU A 20 -4.57 14.32 5.72
CA LEU A 20 -3.61 13.32 6.16
C LEU A 20 -2.18 13.68 5.76
N VAL A 21 -1.94 14.05 4.50
CA VAL A 21 -0.60 14.44 4.02
C VAL A 21 -0.07 15.65 4.78
N ARG A 22 -0.89 16.69 4.99
CA ARG A 22 -0.51 17.86 5.79
C ARG A 22 -0.22 17.50 7.24
N GLY A 23 -1.08 16.68 7.86
CA GLY A 23 -0.88 16.16 9.21
C GLY A 23 0.41 15.36 9.33
N ALA A 24 0.69 14.48 8.37
CA ALA A 24 1.88 13.63 8.33
C ALA A 24 3.18 14.46 8.19
N VAL A 25 3.20 15.46 7.31
CA VAL A 25 4.35 16.38 7.17
C VAL A 25 4.58 17.15 8.48
N SER A 26 3.51 17.66 9.12
CA SER A 26 3.62 18.35 10.40
C SER A 26 4.06 17.40 11.52
N LEU A 27 3.59 16.16 11.52
CA LEU A 27 4.01 15.12 12.47
C LEU A 27 5.50 14.83 12.34
N ALA A 28 5.99 14.62 11.11
CA ALA A 28 7.40 14.41 10.81
C ALA A 28 8.27 15.53 11.36
N LYS A 29 7.88 16.81 11.12
CA LYS A 29 8.56 18.00 11.66
C LYS A 29 8.51 18.06 13.19
N SER A 30 7.35 17.79 13.78
CA SER A 30 7.13 17.94 15.23
C SER A 30 7.91 16.94 16.07
N PHE A 31 8.13 15.73 15.54
CA PHE A 31 8.87 14.66 16.20
C PHE A 31 10.30 14.50 15.66
N ASN A 32 10.71 15.35 14.73
CA ASN A 32 12.01 15.27 14.06
C ASN A 32 12.28 13.87 13.47
N ILE A 33 11.27 13.30 12.83
CA ILE A 33 11.31 12.00 12.16
C ILE A 33 11.24 12.22 10.65
N SER A 34 11.93 11.40 9.86
CA SER A 34 11.88 11.52 8.40
C SER A 34 10.46 11.30 7.85
N LYS A 35 10.09 12.02 6.78
CA LYS A 35 8.80 11.87 6.11
C LYS A 35 8.61 10.45 5.58
N LEU A 36 9.68 9.81 5.10
CA LEU A 36 9.67 8.41 4.66
C LEU A 36 9.16 7.48 5.78
N VAL A 37 9.70 7.62 7.00
CA VAL A 37 9.30 6.78 8.14
C VAL A 37 7.86 7.04 8.57
N ILE A 38 7.41 8.31 8.57
CA ILE A 38 5.99 8.62 8.83
C ILE A 38 5.08 7.98 7.77
N GLY A 39 5.49 8.01 6.49
CA GLY A 39 4.81 7.31 5.41
C GLY A 39 4.71 5.81 5.67
N MET A 40 5.86 5.17 5.97
CA MET A 40 5.96 3.72 6.18
C MET A 40 5.29 3.21 7.46
N THR A 41 5.00 4.07 8.40
CA THR A 41 4.41 3.67 9.69
C THR A 41 2.99 4.22 9.85
N VAL A 42 2.87 5.52 10.13
CA VAL A 42 1.57 6.14 10.47
C VAL A 42 0.60 6.09 9.30
N ILE A 43 1.04 6.53 8.10
CA ILE A 43 0.14 6.58 6.95
C ILE A 43 -0.19 5.16 6.51
N ALA A 44 0.81 4.31 6.31
CA ALA A 44 0.63 2.93 5.85
C ALA A 44 -0.30 2.13 6.78
N PHE A 45 -0.11 2.21 8.10
CA PHE A 45 -1.00 1.54 9.05
C PHE A 45 -2.44 2.04 8.95
N GLY A 46 -2.63 3.37 8.84
CA GLY A 46 -3.97 3.95 8.78
C GLY A 46 -4.69 3.66 7.47
N THR A 47 -3.98 3.74 6.34
CA THR A 47 -4.58 3.49 5.02
C THR A 47 -4.87 2.00 4.79
N SER A 48 -4.04 1.09 5.31
CA SER A 48 -4.24 -0.37 5.21
C SER A 48 -5.17 -0.94 6.32
N SER A 49 -5.81 -0.09 7.12
CA SER A 49 -6.80 -0.54 8.10
C SER A 49 -8.03 -1.19 7.46
N PRO A 50 -8.57 -0.75 6.30
CA PRO A 50 -9.63 -1.47 5.60
C PRO A 50 -9.20 -2.88 5.18
N GLU A 51 -8.00 -3.05 4.64
CA GLU A 51 -7.45 -4.36 4.29
C GLU A 51 -7.40 -5.28 5.50
N LEU A 52 -6.95 -4.77 6.64
CA LEU A 52 -6.92 -5.52 7.91
C LEU A 52 -8.31 -6.01 8.30
N ILE A 53 -9.31 -5.12 8.30
CA ILE A 53 -10.69 -5.44 8.71
C ILE A 53 -11.30 -6.45 7.74
N VAL A 54 -11.20 -6.22 6.43
CA VAL A 54 -11.74 -7.10 5.39
C VAL A 54 -11.10 -8.49 5.47
N SER A 55 -9.77 -8.56 5.61
CA SER A 55 -9.04 -9.82 5.62
C SER A 55 -9.30 -10.63 6.90
N ILE A 56 -9.34 -9.99 8.07
CA ILE A 56 -9.71 -10.68 9.31
C ILE A 56 -11.15 -11.18 9.25
N ASN A 57 -12.10 -10.35 8.82
CA ASN A 57 -13.50 -10.75 8.71
C ASN A 57 -13.68 -11.93 7.73
N ALA A 58 -13.01 -11.90 6.59
CA ALA A 58 -13.03 -12.99 5.61
C ALA A 58 -12.44 -14.28 6.18
N SER A 59 -11.32 -14.21 6.90
CA SER A 59 -10.68 -15.35 7.56
C SER A 59 -11.60 -15.98 8.61
N VAL A 60 -12.13 -15.19 9.54
CA VAL A 60 -13.03 -15.66 10.61
C VAL A 60 -14.36 -16.19 10.05
N SER A 61 -14.79 -15.68 8.89
CA SER A 61 -15.99 -16.17 8.19
C SER A 61 -15.76 -17.45 7.37
N GLY A 62 -14.56 -18.03 7.43
CA GLY A 62 -14.22 -19.26 6.69
C GLY A 62 -14.02 -19.07 5.19
N VAL A 63 -13.64 -17.88 4.75
CA VAL A 63 -13.35 -17.55 3.34
C VAL A 63 -11.90 -17.04 3.20
N PRO A 64 -10.87 -17.84 3.56
CA PRO A 64 -9.48 -17.41 3.55
C PRO A 64 -8.97 -17.01 2.15
N SER A 65 -9.56 -17.57 1.10
CA SER A 65 -9.23 -17.20 -0.28
C SER A 65 -9.52 -15.73 -0.60
N LEU A 66 -10.59 -15.17 -0.02
CA LEU A 66 -10.93 -13.75 -0.18
C LEU A 66 -9.92 -12.88 0.57
N ALA A 67 -9.56 -13.28 1.79
CA ALA A 67 -8.58 -12.56 2.62
C ALA A 67 -7.21 -12.48 1.93
N LEU A 68 -6.70 -13.61 1.46
CA LEU A 68 -5.40 -13.67 0.78
C LEU A 68 -5.42 -12.98 -0.58
N GLY A 69 -6.49 -13.15 -1.35
CA GLY A 69 -6.68 -12.45 -2.61
C GLY A 69 -6.67 -10.93 -2.42
N ASN A 70 -7.33 -10.43 -1.37
CA ASN A 70 -7.30 -9.02 -0.99
C ASN A 70 -5.86 -8.56 -0.66
N LEU A 71 -5.15 -9.27 0.23
CA LEU A 71 -3.81 -8.85 0.68
C LEU A 71 -2.77 -8.91 -0.43
N VAL A 72 -2.70 -10.02 -1.18
CA VAL A 72 -1.74 -10.16 -2.28
C VAL A 72 -2.08 -9.19 -3.41
N GLY A 73 -3.38 -9.05 -3.73
CA GLY A 73 -3.87 -8.12 -4.74
C GLY A 73 -3.55 -6.65 -4.38
N SER A 74 -3.76 -6.24 -3.12
CA SER A 74 -3.41 -4.90 -2.63
C SER A 74 -1.90 -4.66 -2.71
N ASN A 75 -1.06 -5.64 -2.41
CA ASN A 75 0.40 -5.50 -2.54
C ASN A 75 0.84 -5.31 -3.99
N ILE A 76 0.24 -6.03 -4.93
CA ILE A 76 0.48 -5.84 -6.36
C ILE A 76 -0.02 -4.46 -6.80
N ALA A 77 -1.23 -4.08 -6.38
CA ALA A 77 -1.82 -2.78 -6.69
C ALA A 77 -0.98 -1.62 -6.16
N ASN A 78 -0.47 -1.72 -4.94
CA ASN A 78 0.37 -0.70 -4.32
C ASN A 78 1.61 -0.40 -5.19
N ILE A 79 2.28 -1.42 -5.71
CA ILE A 79 3.47 -1.22 -6.53
C ILE A 79 3.10 -0.86 -7.97
N LEU A 80 2.24 -1.63 -8.62
CA LEU A 80 2.00 -1.44 -10.04
C LEU A 80 1.00 -0.32 -10.34
N LEU A 81 -0.09 -0.22 -9.56
CA LEU A 81 -1.12 0.81 -9.78
C LEU A 81 -0.77 2.10 -9.04
N ILE A 82 -0.61 2.05 -7.73
CA ILE A 82 -0.53 3.27 -6.90
C ILE A 82 0.79 4.00 -7.12
N LEU A 83 1.92 3.28 -7.12
CA LEU A 83 3.21 3.88 -7.46
C LEU A 83 3.25 4.35 -8.92
N GLY A 84 2.59 3.61 -9.83
CA GLY A 84 2.41 4.00 -11.23
C GLY A 84 1.66 5.34 -11.35
N VAL A 85 0.48 5.45 -10.72
CA VAL A 85 -0.31 6.70 -10.73
C VAL A 85 0.48 7.84 -10.07
N SER A 86 1.07 7.61 -8.90
CA SER A 86 1.86 8.61 -8.19
C SER A 86 3.04 9.12 -9.03
N GLY A 87 3.75 8.22 -9.72
CA GLY A 87 4.87 8.54 -10.60
C GLY A 87 4.47 9.30 -11.88
N LEU A 88 3.24 9.11 -12.37
CA LEU A 88 2.67 9.93 -13.47
C LEU A 88 2.35 11.35 -13.00
N ILE A 89 1.76 11.50 -11.80
CA ILE A 89 1.45 12.81 -11.21
C ILE A 89 2.74 13.59 -11.00
N TYR A 90 3.68 12.99 -10.27
CA TYR A 90 4.99 13.58 -10.02
C TYR A 90 6.07 12.51 -9.95
N PRO A 91 7.19 12.64 -10.68
CA PRO A 91 8.28 11.66 -10.66
C PRO A 91 8.77 11.41 -9.23
N ILE A 92 8.73 10.15 -8.78
CA ILE A 92 9.19 9.76 -7.47
C ILE A 92 10.71 9.78 -7.46
N LYS A 93 11.28 10.80 -6.84
CA LYS A 93 12.73 10.92 -6.63
C LYS A 93 12.95 10.79 -5.14
N SER A 94 13.88 9.95 -4.74
CA SER A 94 14.32 9.93 -3.36
C SER A 94 15.82 10.13 -3.30
N GLU A 95 16.24 11.09 -2.51
CA GLU A 95 17.64 11.32 -2.18
C GLU A 95 18.07 10.47 -0.98
N ASN A 96 17.14 9.81 -0.35
CA ASN A 96 17.38 8.97 0.82
C ASN A 96 18.22 7.74 0.43
N LYS A 97 19.45 7.70 0.93
CA LYS A 97 20.41 6.63 0.64
C LYS A 97 20.03 5.28 1.22
N SER A 98 19.05 5.23 2.12
CA SER A 98 18.66 4.00 2.83
C SER A 98 17.42 3.31 2.28
N LEU A 99 16.83 3.80 1.19
CA LEU A 99 15.67 3.15 0.55
C LEU A 99 15.91 1.68 0.18
N TRP A 100 17.16 1.35 -0.18
CA TRP A 100 17.50 -0.03 -0.51
C TRP A 100 17.27 -0.99 0.69
N LEU A 101 17.44 -0.50 1.94
CA LEU A 101 17.15 -1.31 3.13
C LEU A 101 15.64 -1.62 3.25
N ASP A 102 14.78 -0.63 2.99
CA ASP A 102 13.33 -0.82 3.01
C ASP A 102 12.89 -1.80 1.93
N TRP A 103 13.49 -1.71 0.75
CA TRP A 103 13.29 -2.67 -0.32
C TRP A 103 13.79 -4.09 0.06
N VAL A 104 14.95 -4.20 0.71
CA VAL A 104 15.45 -5.49 1.20
C VAL A 104 14.49 -6.10 2.21
N VAL A 105 13.97 -5.31 3.15
CA VAL A 105 12.97 -5.79 4.12
C VAL A 105 11.70 -6.24 3.42
N LEU A 106 11.18 -5.47 2.46
CA LEU A 106 10.00 -5.83 1.67
C LEU A 106 10.24 -7.12 0.86
N THR A 107 11.39 -7.24 0.20
CA THR A 107 11.76 -8.43 -0.57
C THR A 107 11.89 -9.65 0.32
N PHE A 108 12.53 -9.50 1.49
CA PHE A 108 12.67 -10.56 2.47
C PHE A 108 11.31 -11.00 3.01
N ALA A 109 10.45 -10.06 3.41
CA ALA A 109 9.10 -10.33 3.89
C ALA A 109 8.26 -11.06 2.83
N SER A 110 8.30 -10.58 1.57
CA SER A 110 7.59 -11.22 0.44
C SER A 110 8.10 -12.64 0.17
N SER A 111 9.42 -12.83 0.20
CA SER A 111 10.04 -14.15 0.00
C SER A 111 9.68 -15.12 1.12
N LEU A 112 9.70 -14.65 2.37
CA LEU A 112 9.35 -15.45 3.53
C LEU A 112 7.88 -15.86 3.51
N PHE A 113 6.99 -14.93 3.13
CA PHE A 113 5.57 -15.22 2.95
C PHE A 113 5.36 -16.32 1.90
N ILE A 114 6.05 -16.26 0.75
CA ILE A 114 6.00 -17.33 -0.27
C ILE A 114 6.51 -18.67 0.31
N ILE A 115 7.64 -18.66 1.04
CA ILE A 115 8.21 -19.88 1.63
C ILE A 115 7.22 -20.52 2.62
N PHE A 116 6.60 -19.76 3.51
CA PHE A 116 5.60 -20.28 4.45
C PHE A 116 4.35 -20.78 3.74
N SER A 117 4.02 -20.19 2.58
CA SER A 117 2.86 -20.58 1.77
C SER A 117 3.07 -21.89 0.99
N LEU A 118 4.31 -22.40 0.84
CA LEU A 118 4.59 -23.62 0.05
C LEU A 118 3.87 -24.87 0.57
N ASN A 119 3.59 -24.92 1.87
CA ASN A 119 2.83 -26.00 2.49
C ASN A 119 1.30 -25.81 2.39
N HIS A 120 0.84 -24.81 1.60
CA HIS A 120 -0.56 -24.43 1.46
C HIS A 120 -1.25 -24.02 2.77
N ASN A 121 -0.48 -23.75 3.81
CA ASN A 121 -1.02 -23.34 5.11
C ASN A 121 -0.02 -22.43 5.82
N ILE A 122 -0.52 -21.39 6.48
CA ILE A 122 0.23 -20.57 7.43
C ILE A 122 -0.32 -20.88 8.82
N ASP A 123 0.54 -21.40 9.67
CA ASP A 123 0.19 -21.80 11.01
C ASP A 123 0.49 -20.70 12.06
N PHE A 124 0.17 -21.01 13.32
CA PHE A 124 0.40 -20.11 14.45
C PHE A 124 1.88 -19.73 14.62
N ASN A 125 2.83 -20.66 14.36
CA ASN A 125 4.26 -20.37 14.48
C ASN A 125 4.74 -19.41 13.39
N ASP A 126 4.25 -19.60 12.17
CA ASP A 126 4.50 -18.69 11.06
C ASP A 126 3.96 -17.29 11.38
N GLY A 127 2.75 -17.22 11.97
CA GLY A 127 2.13 -15.99 12.44
C GLY A 127 3.00 -15.26 13.48
N ILE A 128 3.52 -15.98 14.49
CA ILE A 128 4.44 -15.40 15.50
C ILE A 128 5.69 -14.83 14.84
N LEU A 129 6.29 -15.56 13.89
CA LEU A 129 7.51 -15.11 13.20
C LEU A 129 7.25 -13.86 12.37
N LEU A 130 6.14 -13.83 11.61
CA LEU A 130 5.77 -12.67 10.82
C LEU A 130 5.51 -11.43 11.69
N ILE A 131 4.76 -11.58 12.80
CA ILE A 131 4.52 -10.47 13.75
C ILE A 131 5.83 -10.05 14.43
N GLY A 132 6.72 -10.98 14.75
CA GLY A 132 8.06 -10.66 15.27
C GLY A 132 8.85 -9.78 14.30
N ILE A 133 8.84 -10.13 13.01
CA ILE A 133 9.49 -9.33 11.95
C ILE A 133 8.82 -7.95 11.84
N PHE A 134 7.48 -7.88 11.92
CA PHE A 134 6.77 -6.60 11.90
C PHE A 134 7.19 -5.69 13.05
N ILE A 135 7.25 -6.21 14.28
CA ILE A 135 7.68 -5.44 15.45
C ILE A 135 9.12 -4.96 15.28
N ILE A 136 10.02 -5.84 14.83
CA ILE A 136 11.43 -5.47 14.57
C ILE A 136 11.51 -4.38 13.51
N PHE A 137 10.75 -4.51 12.42
CA PHE A 137 10.69 -3.49 11.38
C PHE A 137 10.19 -2.14 11.91
N MET A 138 9.14 -2.12 12.73
CA MET A 138 8.61 -0.90 13.32
C MET A 138 9.63 -0.21 14.24
N ILE A 139 10.29 -1.00 15.11
CA ILE A 139 11.35 -0.49 16.00
C ILE A 139 12.52 0.05 15.18
N TYR A 140 13.00 -0.71 14.20
CA TYR A 140 14.09 -0.29 13.32
C TYR A 140 13.75 1.00 12.56
N SER A 141 12.56 1.08 11.98
CA SER A 141 12.08 2.25 11.25
C SER A 141 12.04 3.49 12.15
N TYR A 142 11.53 3.34 13.36
CA TYR A 142 11.50 4.43 14.35
C TYR A 142 12.91 4.89 14.75
N LEU A 143 13.80 3.97 15.13
CA LEU A 143 15.18 4.27 15.53
C LEU A 143 15.98 4.94 14.40
N ARG A 144 15.75 4.51 13.16
CA ARG A 144 16.35 5.12 11.99
C ARG A 144 15.78 6.52 11.74
N GLY A 145 14.46 6.65 11.79
CA GLY A 145 13.77 7.91 11.52
C GLY A 145 14.05 9.00 12.55
N SER A 146 14.34 8.62 13.79
CA SER A 146 14.73 9.54 14.87
C SER A 146 16.23 9.91 14.86
N GLY A 147 17.02 9.37 13.91
CA GLY A 147 18.46 9.62 13.82
C GLY A 147 19.32 8.90 14.86
N TYR A 148 18.69 8.08 15.74
CA TYR A 148 19.42 7.38 16.81
C TYR A 148 20.49 6.41 16.27
N LEU A 149 20.20 5.72 15.16
CA LEU A 149 21.15 4.78 14.53
C LEU A 149 22.20 5.47 13.66
N SER A 150 21.97 6.69 13.21
CA SER A 150 22.88 7.35 12.25
C SER A 150 24.00 8.14 12.92
N GLY A 151 23.93 8.43 14.22
CA GLY A 151 24.90 9.31 14.90
C GLY A 151 25.01 10.72 14.26
N ALA A 152 24.28 10.94 13.17
CA ALA A 152 24.22 12.19 12.45
C ALA A 152 23.03 12.99 12.96
N ASN A 153 23.27 14.22 13.36
CA ASN A 153 22.18 15.19 13.53
C ASN A 153 21.38 15.21 12.22
N LEU A 154 20.07 14.84 12.28
CA LEU A 154 19.12 14.92 11.16
C LEU A 154 19.03 16.35 10.56
N GLY A 155 19.80 17.28 11.10
CA GLY A 155 19.98 18.64 10.58
C GLY A 155 20.80 18.73 9.29
N ASP A 156 21.47 17.65 8.86
CA ASP A 156 22.25 17.63 7.62
C ASP A 156 21.55 16.90 6.45
N ASP A 157 20.46 16.19 6.67
CA ASP A 157 19.44 15.97 5.65
C ASP A 157 18.59 17.26 5.51
N LYS A 158 19.28 18.38 5.37
CA LYS A 158 18.74 19.51 4.66
C LYS A 158 18.45 18.99 3.26
N THR A 159 17.22 18.44 3.08
CA THR A 159 16.61 18.60 1.78
C THR A 159 16.92 20.05 1.39
N PRO A 160 17.66 20.30 0.26
CA PRO A 160 17.79 21.66 -0.22
C PRO A 160 16.39 22.22 -0.10
N ASN A 161 16.28 23.44 0.41
CA ASN A 161 15.01 24.16 0.41
C ASN A 161 14.46 24.05 -1.02
N SER A 162 13.93 22.86 -1.40
CA SER A 162 12.93 22.81 -2.40
C SER A 162 11.97 23.84 -1.87
N GLU A 163 11.82 24.91 -2.60
CA GLU A 163 10.77 25.89 -2.46
C GLU A 163 9.51 25.07 -2.23
N VAL A 164 9.33 24.62 -0.98
CA VAL A 164 8.07 24.16 -0.46
C VAL A 164 7.29 25.45 -0.60
N GLU A 165 6.52 25.61 -1.68
CA GLU A 165 5.35 26.43 -1.61
C GLU A 165 4.79 26.11 -0.24
N GLU A 166 4.99 27.02 0.71
CA GLU A 166 4.52 26.85 2.09
C GLU A 166 3.10 26.42 1.93
N LEU A 167 2.84 25.13 2.22
CA LEU A 167 1.48 24.59 2.14
C LEU A 167 0.66 25.54 2.99
N SER A 168 0.04 26.51 2.36
CA SER A 168 -0.80 27.49 3.01
C SER A 168 -1.78 26.66 3.84
N PHE A 169 -1.76 26.84 5.18
CA PHE A 169 -2.57 26.04 6.10
C PHE A 169 -1.92 24.75 6.65
N MET A 170 -0.65 24.78 7.03
CA MET A 170 -0.06 23.71 7.85
C MET A 170 -0.54 23.80 9.30
N PRO A 171 -0.87 22.68 9.96
CA PRO A 171 -1.19 22.71 11.38
C PRO A 171 0.03 23.15 12.19
N GLN A 172 -0.12 24.23 12.97
CA GLN A 172 0.98 24.83 13.73
C GLN A 172 1.12 24.28 15.15
N SER A 173 0.09 23.62 15.68
CA SER A 173 0.11 23.03 17.01
C SER A 173 0.07 21.50 16.93
N LYS A 174 0.65 20.83 17.95
CA LYS A 174 0.60 19.36 18.04
C LYS A 174 -0.83 18.83 18.05
N LEU A 175 -1.76 19.53 18.71
CA LEU A 175 -3.16 19.16 18.75
C LEU A 175 -3.78 19.22 17.34
N ASN A 176 -3.56 20.32 16.62
CA ASN A 176 -4.08 20.46 15.25
C ASN A 176 -3.45 19.41 14.32
N THR A 177 -2.18 19.07 14.49
CA THR A 177 -1.52 18.00 13.74
C THR A 177 -2.23 16.66 13.95
N VAL A 178 -2.52 16.31 15.20
CA VAL A 178 -3.26 15.08 15.53
C VAL A 178 -4.67 15.11 14.94
N ILE A 179 -5.38 16.23 15.06
CA ILE A 179 -6.72 16.41 14.47
C ILE A 179 -6.67 16.21 12.95
N PHE A 180 -5.69 16.79 12.25
CA PHE A 180 -5.54 16.65 10.80
C PHE A 180 -5.33 15.19 10.40
N VAL A 181 -4.49 14.45 11.13
CA VAL A 181 -4.24 13.02 10.89
C VAL A 181 -5.53 12.22 11.08
N PHE A 182 -6.22 12.39 12.21
CA PHE A 182 -7.47 11.64 12.48
C PHE A 182 -8.60 12.00 11.51
N MET A 183 -8.80 13.28 11.20
CA MET A 183 -9.78 13.70 10.20
C MET A 183 -9.41 13.21 8.81
N GLY A 184 -8.12 13.14 8.50
CA GLY A 184 -7.61 12.56 7.25
C GLY A 184 -8.00 11.09 7.15
N PHE A 185 -7.72 10.28 8.16
CA PHE A 185 -8.13 8.87 8.17
C PHE A 185 -9.65 8.70 8.11
N ALA A 186 -10.40 9.47 8.89
CA ALA A 186 -11.86 9.42 8.83
C ALA A 186 -12.39 9.77 7.44
N GLY A 187 -11.84 10.80 6.79
CA GLY A 187 -12.20 11.18 5.43
C GLY A 187 -11.85 10.11 4.40
N LEU A 188 -10.68 9.48 4.52
CA LEU A 188 -10.30 8.36 3.66
C LEU A 188 -11.24 7.17 3.82
N ALA A 189 -11.56 6.78 5.06
CA ALA A 189 -12.46 5.67 5.36
C ALA A 189 -13.88 5.93 4.84
N VAL A 190 -14.49 7.05 5.19
CA VAL A 190 -15.84 7.40 4.75
C VAL A 190 -15.90 7.59 3.23
N GLY A 191 -14.90 8.24 2.64
CA GLY A 191 -14.82 8.46 1.20
C GLY A 191 -14.72 7.16 0.41
N SER A 192 -13.86 6.22 0.85
CA SER A 192 -13.71 4.91 0.21
C SER A 192 -14.97 4.05 0.36
N GLU A 193 -15.60 4.02 1.54
CA GLU A 193 -16.85 3.30 1.77
C GLU A 193 -17.96 3.80 0.84
N LEU A 194 -18.15 5.11 0.73
CA LEU A 194 -19.12 5.69 -0.19
C LEU A 194 -18.84 5.32 -1.65
N LEU A 195 -17.58 5.29 -2.06
CA LEU A 195 -17.20 4.91 -3.42
C LEU A 195 -17.44 3.42 -3.69
N ILE A 196 -17.09 2.55 -2.74
CA ILE A 196 -17.30 1.10 -2.85
C ILE A 196 -18.79 0.79 -2.92
N ASP A 197 -19.59 1.25 -1.96
CA ASP A 197 -21.01 0.92 -1.87
C ASP A 197 -21.79 1.37 -3.11
N ASN A 198 -21.53 2.59 -3.56
CA ASN A 198 -22.21 3.12 -4.74
C ASN A 198 -21.65 2.51 -6.04
N GLY A 199 -20.35 2.19 -6.09
CA GLY A 199 -19.74 1.47 -7.19
C GLY A 199 -20.31 0.07 -7.36
N VAL A 200 -20.49 -0.67 -6.28
CA VAL A 200 -21.15 -1.98 -6.26
C VAL A 200 -22.59 -1.88 -6.76
N GLN A 201 -23.37 -0.89 -6.30
CA GLN A 201 -24.75 -0.69 -6.76
C GLN A 201 -24.82 -0.40 -8.26
N ILE A 202 -23.91 0.40 -8.78
CA ILE A 202 -23.81 0.67 -10.24
C ILE A 202 -23.45 -0.61 -10.99
N ALA A 203 -22.44 -1.35 -10.54
CA ALA A 203 -22.02 -2.59 -11.18
C ALA A 203 -23.16 -3.62 -11.22
N ARG A 204 -23.94 -3.74 -10.13
CA ARG A 204 -25.15 -4.57 -10.10
C ARG A 204 -26.23 -4.09 -11.09
N SER A 205 -26.39 -2.78 -11.26
CA SER A 205 -27.36 -2.24 -12.23
C SER A 205 -27.01 -2.59 -13.68
N PHE A 206 -25.73 -2.82 -13.97
CA PHE A 206 -25.22 -3.32 -15.25
C PHE A 206 -25.17 -4.87 -15.32
N GLN A 207 -25.77 -5.57 -14.35
CA GLN A 207 -25.80 -7.03 -14.28
C GLN A 207 -24.40 -7.68 -14.24
N ILE A 208 -23.41 -6.98 -13.71
CA ILE A 208 -22.08 -7.53 -13.49
C ILE A 208 -22.17 -8.57 -12.36
N SER A 209 -21.52 -9.73 -12.54
CA SER A 209 -21.57 -10.81 -11.55
C SER A 209 -20.94 -10.40 -10.23
N GLU A 210 -21.46 -10.93 -9.10
CA GLU A 210 -20.92 -10.65 -7.76
C GLU A 210 -19.44 -11.03 -7.64
N VAL A 211 -18.99 -12.08 -8.35
CA VAL A 211 -17.58 -12.47 -8.40
C VAL A 211 -16.75 -11.39 -9.08
N ALA A 212 -17.21 -10.85 -10.21
CA ALA A 212 -16.48 -9.77 -10.90
C ALA A 212 -16.48 -8.48 -10.08
N ILE A 213 -17.58 -8.16 -9.37
CA ILE A 213 -17.65 -7.02 -8.46
C ILE A 213 -16.63 -7.18 -7.32
N GLY A 214 -16.57 -8.37 -6.71
CA GLY A 214 -15.59 -8.65 -5.63
C GLY A 214 -14.14 -8.53 -6.10
N LEU A 215 -13.83 -9.09 -7.27
CA LEU A 215 -12.47 -9.07 -7.83
C LEU A 215 -12.02 -7.69 -8.35
N THR A 216 -12.95 -6.77 -8.61
CA THR A 216 -12.63 -5.47 -9.17
C THR A 216 -12.99 -4.32 -8.23
N VAL A 217 -14.29 -4.05 -8.02
CA VAL A 217 -14.76 -2.88 -7.27
C VAL A 217 -14.32 -2.94 -5.81
N ILE A 218 -14.44 -4.11 -5.16
CA ILE A 218 -14.07 -4.25 -3.75
C ILE A 218 -12.53 -4.28 -3.61
N ALA A 219 -11.84 -5.07 -4.43
CA ALA A 219 -10.39 -5.20 -4.34
C ALA A 219 -9.65 -3.87 -4.60
N ILE A 220 -10.10 -3.10 -5.60
CA ILE A 220 -9.54 -1.76 -5.84
C ILE A 220 -10.02 -0.79 -4.74
N GLY A 221 -11.24 -0.97 -4.28
CA GLY A 221 -11.89 -0.10 -3.30
C GLY A 221 -11.17 -0.04 -1.96
N THR A 222 -10.68 -1.17 -1.45
CA THR A 222 -9.91 -1.21 -0.20
C THR A 222 -8.59 -0.46 -0.32
N SER A 223 -7.97 -0.43 -1.52
CA SER A 223 -6.73 0.30 -1.78
C SER A 223 -6.95 1.77 -2.22
N LEU A 224 -8.19 2.28 -2.21
CA LEU A 224 -8.47 3.70 -2.49
C LEU A 224 -7.83 4.66 -1.49
N PRO A 225 -7.80 4.38 -0.18
CA PRO A 225 -7.08 5.21 0.79
C PRO A 225 -5.60 5.37 0.45
N GLU A 226 -4.91 4.27 0.12
CA GLU A 226 -3.51 4.27 -0.30
C GLU A 226 -3.30 5.07 -1.56
N LEU A 227 -4.16 4.86 -2.57
CA LEU A 227 -4.11 5.58 -3.84
C LEU A 227 -4.30 7.09 -3.64
N ALA A 228 -5.29 7.48 -2.83
CA ALA A 228 -5.56 8.87 -2.55
C ALA A 228 -4.42 9.52 -1.75
N ALA A 229 -3.96 8.88 -0.67
CA ALA A 229 -2.89 9.40 0.17
C ALA A 229 -1.57 9.53 -0.62
N SER A 230 -1.16 8.48 -1.36
CA SER A 230 0.07 8.51 -2.16
C SER A 230 -0.03 9.45 -3.37
N GLY A 231 -1.20 9.50 -4.03
CA GLY A 231 -1.45 10.40 -5.15
C GLY A 231 -1.41 11.88 -4.74
N VAL A 232 -2.04 12.23 -3.61
CA VAL A 232 -2.00 13.60 -3.04
C VAL A 232 -0.59 13.93 -2.57
N ALA A 233 0.11 13.01 -1.90
CA ALA A 233 1.50 13.21 -1.49
C ALA A 233 2.41 13.48 -2.71
N ALA A 234 2.25 12.71 -3.81
CA ALA A 234 2.97 12.95 -5.06
C ALA A 234 2.60 14.32 -5.67
N PHE A 235 1.31 14.69 -5.70
CA PHE A 235 0.85 16.00 -6.17
C PHE A 235 1.46 17.15 -5.37
N ARG A 236 1.63 16.95 -4.05
CA ARG A 236 2.30 17.91 -3.14
C ARG A 236 3.83 17.81 -3.18
N LYS A 237 4.40 17.01 -4.08
CA LYS A 237 5.84 16.75 -4.22
C LYS A 237 6.46 16.10 -2.97
N GLU A 238 5.64 15.54 -2.10
CA GLU A 238 6.04 14.79 -0.91
C GLU A 238 6.33 13.32 -1.27
N THR A 239 7.33 13.13 -2.15
CA THR A 239 7.62 11.82 -2.76
C THR A 239 8.08 10.77 -1.76
N ASP A 240 8.77 11.16 -0.69
CA ASP A 240 9.18 10.24 0.37
C ASP A 240 7.99 9.73 1.17
N LEU A 241 6.97 10.59 1.40
CA LEU A 241 5.69 10.16 2.02
C LEU A 241 4.94 9.18 1.12
N ALA A 242 4.82 9.48 -0.18
CA ALA A 242 4.14 8.61 -1.13
C ALA A 242 4.81 7.23 -1.21
N PHE A 243 6.14 7.21 -1.37
CA PHE A 243 6.90 5.97 -1.44
C PHE A 243 6.86 5.20 -0.11
N GLY A 244 7.01 5.91 1.01
CA GLY A 244 6.93 5.32 2.34
C GLY A 244 5.59 4.65 2.58
N ASN A 245 4.47 5.31 2.24
CA ASN A 245 3.14 4.73 2.35
C ASN A 245 3.03 3.42 1.56
N ILE A 246 3.45 3.40 0.30
CA ILE A 246 3.37 2.22 -0.57
C ILE A 246 4.19 1.04 -0.04
N VAL A 247 5.45 1.28 0.32
CA VAL A 247 6.34 0.22 0.84
C VAL A 247 5.87 -0.24 2.22
N GLY A 248 5.49 0.70 3.09
CA GLY A 248 4.99 0.42 4.44
C GLY A 248 3.70 -0.40 4.43
N SER A 249 2.73 -0.05 3.56
CA SER A 249 1.49 -0.81 3.38
C SER A 249 1.77 -2.24 2.92
N ASN A 250 2.72 -2.43 1.98
CA ASN A 250 3.09 -3.78 1.54
C ASN A 250 3.71 -4.60 2.67
N ILE A 251 4.63 -4.03 3.44
CA ILE A 251 5.23 -4.71 4.59
C ILE A 251 4.15 -5.01 5.64
N PHE A 252 3.28 -4.04 5.96
CA PHE A 252 2.20 -4.22 6.92
C PHE A 252 1.22 -5.33 6.48
N ASN A 253 0.82 -5.36 5.22
CA ASN A 253 -0.06 -6.40 4.69
C ASN A 253 0.57 -7.79 4.83
N ILE A 254 1.85 -7.95 4.48
CA ILE A 254 2.54 -9.25 4.49
C ILE A 254 2.86 -9.70 5.91
N VAL A 255 3.60 -8.90 6.68
CA VAL A 255 4.08 -9.36 8.00
C VAL A 255 3.15 -8.99 9.15
N GLY A 256 2.37 -7.90 9.00
CA GLY A 256 1.39 -7.49 10.00
C GLY A 256 0.08 -8.28 9.85
N ILE A 257 -0.63 -8.12 8.73
CA ILE A 257 -1.98 -8.68 8.57
C ILE A 257 -1.94 -10.20 8.42
N VAL A 258 -1.11 -10.75 7.50
CA VAL A 258 -0.97 -12.21 7.36
C VAL A 258 -0.48 -12.84 8.66
N GLY A 259 0.46 -12.18 9.35
CA GLY A 259 0.92 -12.64 10.66
C GLY A 259 -0.21 -12.70 11.70
N LEU A 260 -1.05 -11.65 11.79
CA LEU A 260 -2.23 -11.65 12.67
C LEU A 260 -3.23 -12.74 12.31
N MET A 261 -3.48 -12.95 11.02
CA MET A 261 -4.39 -14.00 10.56
C MET A 261 -3.88 -15.39 10.97
N GLY A 262 -2.59 -15.68 10.81
CA GLY A 262 -1.97 -16.93 11.26
C GLY A 262 -2.06 -17.15 12.78
N LEU A 263 -2.10 -16.07 13.59
CA LEU A 263 -2.32 -16.17 15.04
C LEU A 263 -3.78 -16.45 15.41
N ILE A 264 -4.75 -16.07 14.57
CA ILE A 264 -6.18 -16.25 14.85
C ILE A 264 -6.63 -17.65 14.44
N ASP A 265 -6.23 -18.10 13.26
CA ASP A 265 -6.63 -19.41 12.72
C ASP A 265 -5.60 -19.89 11.67
N HIS A 266 -5.66 -21.18 11.32
CA HIS A 266 -4.90 -21.71 10.19
C HIS A 266 -5.35 -21.08 8.88
N LEU A 267 -4.42 -20.43 8.19
CA LEU A 267 -4.71 -19.72 6.96
C LEU A 267 -4.40 -20.61 5.75
N GLU A 268 -5.43 -21.22 5.18
CA GLU A 268 -5.30 -22.02 3.96
C GLU A 268 -4.95 -21.15 2.74
N ILE A 269 -3.89 -21.51 2.02
CA ILE A 269 -3.40 -20.79 0.85
C ILE A 269 -4.01 -21.41 -0.43
N PRO A 270 -4.87 -20.69 -1.16
CA PRO A 270 -5.42 -21.18 -2.42
C PRO A 270 -4.31 -21.43 -3.45
N SER A 271 -4.39 -22.55 -4.16
CA SER A 271 -3.39 -22.93 -5.18
C SER A 271 -3.15 -21.84 -6.22
N ARG A 272 -4.19 -21.12 -6.64
CA ARG A 272 -4.07 -19.99 -7.56
C ARG A 272 -3.19 -18.87 -7.01
N VAL A 273 -3.42 -18.47 -5.77
CA VAL A 273 -2.66 -17.39 -5.11
C VAL A 273 -1.18 -17.78 -5.06
N LEU A 274 -0.88 -19.02 -4.67
CA LEU A 274 0.48 -19.53 -4.59
C LEU A 274 1.15 -19.66 -5.97
N GLN A 275 0.42 -20.17 -6.97
CA GLN A 275 1.00 -20.49 -8.28
C GLN A 275 1.14 -19.27 -9.19
N PHE A 276 0.37 -18.22 -8.98
CA PHE A 276 0.37 -17.05 -9.86
C PHE A 276 0.53 -15.73 -9.10
N ASP A 277 -0.41 -15.38 -8.23
CA ASP A 277 -0.49 -14.02 -7.67
C ASP A 277 0.74 -13.68 -6.80
N MET A 278 1.24 -14.60 -6.00
CA MET A 278 2.45 -14.39 -5.18
C MET A 278 3.71 -14.16 -6.03
N TRP A 279 3.79 -14.81 -7.20
CA TRP A 279 4.91 -14.60 -8.13
C TRP A 279 4.84 -13.23 -8.79
N VAL A 280 3.64 -12.80 -9.18
CA VAL A 280 3.44 -11.41 -9.68
C VAL A 280 3.80 -10.40 -8.60
N MET A 281 3.41 -10.65 -7.34
CA MET A 281 3.75 -9.80 -6.20
C MET A 281 5.28 -9.66 -6.04
N ILE A 282 6.02 -10.77 -5.95
CA ILE A 282 7.49 -10.68 -5.78
C ILE A 282 8.17 -10.06 -7.02
N CYS A 283 7.71 -10.38 -8.24
CA CYS A 283 8.20 -9.73 -9.45
C CYS A 283 7.99 -8.21 -9.42
N SER A 284 6.83 -7.75 -8.95
CA SER A 284 6.56 -6.30 -8.80
C SER A 284 7.53 -5.62 -7.83
N VAL A 285 7.89 -6.29 -6.72
CA VAL A 285 8.91 -5.81 -5.77
C VAL A 285 10.30 -5.77 -6.44
N ILE A 286 10.66 -6.80 -7.21
CA ILE A 286 11.95 -6.86 -7.93
C ILE A 286 12.05 -5.74 -8.98
N LEU A 287 10.95 -5.35 -9.63
CA LEU A 287 10.93 -4.25 -10.59
C LEU A 287 11.34 -2.89 -9.98
N LEU A 288 11.32 -2.74 -8.67
CA LEU A 288 11.85 -1.54 -7.99
C LEU A 288 13.38 -1.51 -7.92
N LEU A 289 14.06 -2.62 -8.16
CA LEU A 289 15.51 -2.78 -8.00
C LEU A 289 16.33 -1.69 -8.73
N PRO A 290 16.07 -1.32 -10.01
CA PRO A 290 16.83 -0.29 -10.68
C PRO A 290 16.75 1.08 -10.00
N PHE A 291 15.61 1.38 -9.35
CA PHE A 291 15.42 2.60 -8.58
C PHE A 291 16.16 2.52 -7.23
N MET A 292 16.10 1.39 -6.55
CA MET A 292 16.75 1.17 -5.25
C MET A 292 18.27 1.28 -5.33
N PHE A 293 18.87 0.70 -6.36
CA PHE A 293 20.32 0.77 -6.59
C PHE A 293 20.75 2.05 -7.35
N ARG A 294 19.83 3.01 -7.53
CA ARG A 294 20.11 4.30 -8.16
C ARG A 294 20.64 4.20 -9.59
N TRP A 295 20.39 3.08 -10.28
CA TRP A 295 20.68 2.96 -11.72
C TRP A 295 19.82 3.93 -12.53
N ILE A 296 18.63 4.25 -12.01
CA ILE A 296 17.76 5.32 -12.48
C ILE A 296 17.63 6.39 -11.39
N ARG A 297 17.63 7.66 -11.77
CA ARG A 297 17.57 8.81 -10.85
C ARG A 297 16.21 9.02 -10.19
N GLY A 298 15.22 8.22 -10.56
CA GLY A 298 13.84 8.30 -10.03
C GLY A 298 12.89 7.50 -10.88
N LEU A 299 11.73 7.17 -10.30
CA LEU A 299 10.61 6.59 -11.04
C LEU A 299 9.94 7.69 -11.84
N GLY A 300 10.42 7.89 -13.07
CA GLY A 300 9.84 8.86 -14.01
C GLY A 300 8.59 8.32 -14.70
N ARG A 301 7.95 9.17 -15.51
CA ARG A 301 6.69 8.84 -16.18
C ARG A 301 6.74 7.58 -17.04
N ALA A 302 7.87 7.28 -17.69
CA ALA A 302 8.02 6.05 -18.50
C ALA A 302 7.90 4.78 -17.64
N PHE A 303 8.59 4.71 -16.51
CA PHE A 303 8.46 3.60 -15.56
C PHE A 303 7.07 3.53 -14.94
N ALA A 304 6.50 4.68 -14.61
CA ALA A 304 5.13 4.78 -14.10
C ALA A 304 4.10 4.23 -15.10
N SER A 305 4.22 4.58 -16.39
CA SER A 305 3.36 4.03 -17.45
C SER A 305 3.56 2.53 -17.63
N MET A 306 4.80 2.05 -17.54
CA MET A 306 5.10 0.61 -17.60
C MET A 306 4.43 -0.14 -16.42
N PHE A 307 4.50 0.40 -15.21
CA PHE A 307 3.84 -0.22 -14.05
C PHE A 307 2.33 -0.31 -14.23
N LEU A 308 1.70 0.76 -14.71
CA LEU A 308 0.26 0.75 -14.99
C LEU A 308 -0.11 -0.25 -16.09
N LEU A 309 0.71 -0.35 -17.14
CA LEU A 309 0.49 -1.35 -18.18
C LEU A 309 0.58 -2.78 -17.61
N LEU A 310 1.59 -3.05 -16.77
CA LEU A 310 1.73 -4.35 -16.10
C LEU A 310 0.55 -4.64 -15.17
N TYR A 311 0.03 -3.64 -14.46
CA TYR A 311 -1.18 -3.79 -13.65
C TYR A 311 -2.40 -4.15 -14.51
N LEU A 312 -2.61 -3.45 -15.63
CA LEU A 312 -3.70 -3.76 -16.57
C LEU A 312 -3.57 -5.16 -17.14
N LEU A 313 -2.36 -5.59 -17.49
CA LEU A 313 -2.10 -6.97 -17.94
C LEU A 313 -2.40 -7.99 -16.85
N TYR A 314 -2.05 -7.71 -15.58
CA TYR A 314 -2.38 -8.56 -14.44
C TYR A 314 -3.90 -8.68 -14.26
N ILE A 315 -4.63 -7.56 -14.27
CA ILE A 315 -6.10 -7.58 -14.17
C ILE A 315 -6.73 -8.35 -15.35
N PHE A 316 -6.22 -8.13 -16.56
CA PHE A 316 -6.67 -8.87 -17.74
C PHE A 316 -6.43 -10.38 -17.59
N ALA A 317 -5.26 -10.78 -17.10
CA ALA A 317 -4.94 -12.16 -16.84
C ALA A 317 -5.88 -12.79 -15.79
N ILE A 318 -6.25 -12.04 -14.74
CA ILE A 318 -7.25 -12.47 -13.76
C ILE A 318 -8.62 -12.64 -14.41
N ALA A 319 -9.06 -11.66 -15.20
CA ALA A 319 -10.40 -11.66 -15.81
C ALA A 319 -10.59 -12.78 -16.86
N THR A 320 -9.52 -13.19 -17.54
CA THR A 320 -9.56 -14.22 -18.58
C THR A 320 -9.38 -15.66 -18.06
N ASP A 321 -9.33 -15.83 -16.74
CA ASP A 321 -9.08 -17.11 -16.07
C ASP A 321 -7.83 -17.83 -16.61
N VAL A 322 -6.68 -17.46 -16.06
CA VAL A 322 -5.33 -17.87 -16.51
C VAL A 322 -5.11 -19.40 -16.61
N LYS A 323 -5.98 -20.23 -16.03
CA LYS A 323 -5.94 -21.68 -16.24
C LYS A 323 -5.91 -22.04 -17.71
N ASN A 324 -6.71 -21.38 -18.54
CA ASN A 324 -6.73 -21.64 -19.97
C ASN A 324 -5.44 -21.23 -20.69
N ILE A 325 -4.69 -20.27 -20.16
CA ILE A 325 -3.40 -19.83 -20.76
C ILE A 325 -2.26 -20.77 -20.33
N PHE A 326 -2.22 -21.20 -19.07
CA PHE A 326 -1.20 -22.15 -18.60
C PHE A 326 -1.40 -23.55 -19.19
N ASP A 327 -2.63 -24.03 -19.31
CA ASP A 327 -2.93 -25.31 -19.98
C ASP A 327 -2.56 -25.26 -21.48
N PHE A 328 -2.69 -24.09 -22.12
CA PHE A 328 -2.23 -23.89 -23.48
C PHE A 328 -0.70 -23.93 -23.59
N VAL A 329 0.03 -23.25 -22.66
CA VAL A 329 1.51 -23.23 -22.67
C VAL A 329 2.13 -24.59 -22.26
N SER A 330 1.47 -25.33 -21.36
CA SER A 330 1.95 -26.64 -20.92
C SER A 330 1.68 -27.76 -21.95
N ASN A 331 0.81 -27.50 -22.95
CA ASN A 331 0.50 -28.40 -24.05
C ASN A 331 1.28 -28.08 -25.35
N ILE A 332 2.17 -27.05 -25.32
CA ILE A 332 3.17 -26.74 -26.35
C ILE A 332 4.52 -27.33 -25.95
#